data_b7c900dd96389e133501e7d5171e4c1c
#
_entry.id   b7c900dd96389e133501e7d5171e4c1c
#
_cell.length_a   1.000
_cell.length_b   1.000
_cell.length_c   1.000
_cell.angle_alpha   90.00
_cell.angle_beta   90.00
_cell.angle_gamma   90.00
#
_symmetry.space_group_name_H-M   'P 1'
#
loop_
_entity.id
_entity.type
_entity.pdbx_description
1 polymer ?
#
loop_
_entity_poly.entity_id
_entity_poly.type
_entity_poly.pdbx_seq_one_letter_code
_entity_poly.pdbx_strand_id
1 'polypeptide(L)'
;RIASLEPLALVVIHDEIRTDLASTMGELLAHGVEVKIISGDHPQTVRGVATRVGLPAAPVLLESELAQLSGPAFDQAVRATAIFARTTPAMKRHIIASLAHQGQYVAMVGDGINDVPALKEARLGTAMNDGAQIAKDVSDLVLLQSTLSTLPHALTEGRSITQKIYVSARLYLSRNAMTVLAIV
;
A
#
# COMPACT_ATOMS: atom_id res chain seq x y z
N ARG A 1 19.12 17.05 43.12
CA ARG A 1 17.86 16.41 43.58
C ARG A 1 16.73 17.12 42.84
N ILE A 2 16.07 16.45 41.91
CA ILE A 2 14.84 16.93 41.27
C ILE A 2 13.77 16.83 42.36
N ALA A 3 13.20 17.99 42.75
CA ALA A 3 12.06 18.05 43.64
C ALA A 3 10.91 17.22 43.01
N SER A 4 10.02 16.67 43.81
CA SER A 4 8.89 15.86 43.38
C SER A 4 8.16 16.55 42.23
N LEU A 5 8.12 15.89 41.07
CA LEU A 5 7.33 16.34 39.90
C LEU A 5 5.86 16.03 40.18
N GLU A 6 5.01 17.04 40.08
CA GLU A 6 3.59 16.91 40.22
C GLU A 6 2.96 16.98 38.81
N PRO A 7 2.23 15.95 38.37
CA PRO A 7 1.59 15.99 37.05
C PRO A 7 0.48 17.02 37.02
N LEU A 8 0.58 18.03 36.14
CA LEU A 8 -0.37 19.14 36.05
C LEU A 8 -1.52 18.84 35.04
N ALA A 9 -1.23 18.14 33.95
CA ALA A 9 -2.21 17.88 32.91
C ALA A 9 -1.81 16.67 32.05
N LEU A 10 -2.80 16.03 31.45
CA LEU A 10 -2.67 15.03 30.39
C LEU A 10 -3.28 15.61 29.10
N VAL A 11 -2.45 15.74 28.05
CA VAL A 11 -2.93 16.18 26.73
C VAL A 11 -3.09 14.95 25.85
N VAL A 12 -4.30 14.72 25.37
CA VAL A 12 -4.63 13.63 24.44
C VAL A 12 -4.81 14.22 23.05
N ILE A 13 -3.97 13.79 22.12
CA ILE A 13 -4.03 14.20 20.71
C ILE A 13 -4.66 13.05 19.91
N HIS A 14 -5.69 13.37 19.13
CA HIS A 14 -6.33 12.44 18.22
C HIS A 14 -6.14 12.93 16.79
N ASP A 15 -5.69 12.04 15.90
CA ASP A 15 -5.76 12.29 14.47
C ASP A 15 -7.20 12.08 13.97
N GLU A 16 -7.67 13.02 13.17
CA GLU A 16 -8.97 12.95 12.52
C GLU A 16 -8.84 12.08 11.26
N ILE A 17 -9.52 10.92 11.28
CA ILE A 17 -9.57 10.06 10.10
C ILE A 17 -10.50 10.70 9.07
N ARG A 18 -10.04 10.85 7.84
CA ARG A 18 -10.83 11.39 6.73
C ARG A 18 -12.10 10.56 6.53
N THR A 19 -13.23 11.23 6.35
CA THR A 19 -14.54 10.60 6.25
C THR A 19 -14.71 9.71 5.01
N ASP A 20 -13.96 9.98 3.95
CA ASP A 20 -13.96 9.23 2.69
C ASP A 20 -13.12 7.94 2.72
N LEU A 21 -12.30 7.76 3.77
CA LEU A 21 -11.34 6.66 3.80
C LEU A 21 -12.02 5.28 3.92
N ALA A 22 -13.09 5.18 4.70
CA ALA A 22 -13.82 3.92 4.86
C ALA A 22 -14.52 3.49 3.56
N SER A 23 -15.15 4.41 2.84
CA SER A 23 -15.75 4.12 1.53
C SER A 23 -14.69 3.73 0.51
N THR A 24 -13.56 4.44 0.47
CA THR A 24 -12.43 4.13 -0.41
C THR A 24 -11.87 2.73 -0.16
N MET A 25 -11.71 2.33 1.11
CA MET A 25 -11.27 0.97 1.44
C MET A 25 -12.27 -0.07 0.96
N GLY A 26 -13.56 0.18 1.16
CA GLY A 26 -14.63 -0.70 0.66
C GLY A 26 -14.60 -0.87 -0.87
N GLU A 27 -14.39 0.20 -1.61
CA GLU A 27 -14.26 0.17 -3.07
C GLU A 27 -13.02 -0.62 -3.52
N LEU A 28 -11.86 -0.40 -2.90
CA LEU A 28 -10.64 -1.14 -3.22
C LEU A 28 -10.82 -2.65 -2.98
N LEU A 29 -11.41 -3.03 -1.83
CA LEU A 29 -11.72 -4.42 -1.52
C LEU A 29 -12.71 -5.03 -2.52
N ALA A 30 -13.75 -4.28 -2.93
CA ALA A 30 -14.71 -4.72 -3.96
C ALA A 30 -14.06 -4.93 -5.32
N HIS A 31 -13.00 -4.19 -5.63
CA HIS A 31 -12.17 -4.39 -6.82
C HIS A 31 -11.16 -5.55 -6.70
N GLY A 32 -11.17 -6.30 -5.61
CA GLY A 32 -10.27 -7.42 -5.35
C GLY A 32 -8.84 -7.00 -4.96
N VAL A 33 -8.67 -5.77 -4.46
CA VAL A 33 -7.39 -5.31 -3.91
C VAL A 33 -7.27 -5.80 -2.48
N GLU A 34 -6.18 -6.49 -2.16
CA GLU A 34 -5.81 -6.82 -0.79
C GLU A 34 -5.12 -5.62 -0.15
N VAL A 35 -5.68 -5.08 0.92
CA VAL A 35 -5.12 -3.93 1.62
C VAL A 35 -4.31 -4.39 2.82
N LYS A 36 -3.07 -3.91 2.91
CA LYS A 36 -2.17 -4.13 4.06
C LYS A 36 -1.77 -2.79 4.67
N ILE A 37 -1.74 -2.72 6.00
CA ILE A 37 -1.26 -1.54 6.73
C ILE A 37 0.12 -1.84 7.28
N ILE A 38 1.09 -0.98 6.97
CA ILE A 38 2.47 -1.08 7.45
C ILE A 38 2.83 0.24 8.15
N SER A 39 2.93 0.24 9.48
CA SER A 39 3.15 1.45 10.26
C SER A 39 4.27 1.30 11.29
N GLY A 40 4.99 2.41 11.56
CA GLY A 40 5.91 2.51 12.68
C GLY A 40 5.22 2.71 14.04
N ASP A 41 3.90 2.93 14.05
CA ASP A 41 3.12 3.25 15.24
C ASP A 41 2.86 2.06 16.15
N HIS A 42 2.32 2.37 17.32
CA HIS A 42 1.95 1.36 18.31
C HIS A 42 0.82 0.46 17.80
N PRO A 43 0.85 -0.86 18.07
CA PRO A 43 -0.14 -1.82 17.57
C PRO A 43 -1.59 -1.45 17.85
N GLN A 44 -1.86 -0.87 19.03
CA GLN A 44 -3.22 -0.45 19.40
C GLN A 44 -3.70 0.72 18.55
N THR A 45 -2.83 1.67 18.21
CA THR A 45 -3.13 2.80 17.33
C THR A 45 -3.47 2.30 15.93
N VAL A 46 -2.60 1.46 15.36
CA VAL A 46 -2.80 0.90 14.01
C VAL A 46 -4.08 0.06 13.93
N ARG A 47 -4.34 -0.76 14.93
CA ARG A 47 -5.59 -1.54 15.03
C ARG A 47 -6.81 -0.65 15.11
N GLY A 48 -6.75 0.42 15.91
CA GLY A 48 -7.84 1.39 16.03
C GLY A 48 -8.16 2.07 14.70
N VAL A 49 -7.14 2.46 13.94
CA VAL A 49 -7.30 3.01 12.59
C VAL A 49 -7.90 1.97 11.65
N ALA A 50 -7.35 0.76 11.60
CA ALA A 50 -7.84 -0.33 10.74
C ALA A 50 -9.33 -0.62 10.96
N THR A 51 -9.77 -0.67 12.22
CA THR A 51 -11.18 -0.88 12.55
C THR A 51 -12.07 0.28 12.06
N ARG A 52 -11.63 1.51 12.23
CA ARG A 52 -12.39 2.70 11.80
C ARG A 52 -12.54 2.81 10.29
N VAL A 53 -11.56 2.32 9.52
CA VAL A 53 -11.62 2.33 8.05
C VAL A 53 -12.30 1.08 7.48
N GLY A 54 -12.92 0.24 8.33
CA GLY A 54 -13.70 -0.92 7.91
C GLY A 54 -12.88 -2.12 7.46
N LEU A 55 -11.58 -2.15 7.76
CA LEU A 55 -10.79 -3.36 7.53
C LEU A 55 -11.19 -4.45 8.53
N PRO A 56 -11.24 -5.73 8.08
CA PRO A 56 -11.56 -6.85 8.97
C PRO A 56 -10.64 -6.87 10.19
N ALA A 57 -11.17 -7.27 11.35
CA ALA A 57 -10.35 -7.48 12.51
C ALA A 57 -9.29 -8.55 12.21
N ALA A 58 -8.04 -8.12 12.14
CA ALA A 58 -6.91 -8.97 11.83
C ALA A 58 -5.86 -8.89 12.94
N PRO A 59 -5.10 -9.98 13.15
CA PRO A 59 -3.96 -9.94 14.06
C PRO A 59 -2.94 -8.90 13.55
N VAL A 60 -2.32 -8.20 14.49
CA VAL A 60 -1.24 -7.26 14.21
C VAL A 60 0.07 -8.00 14.45
N LEU A 61 0.93 -8.02 13.45
CA LEU A 61 2.27 -8.59 13.54
C LEU A 61 3.30 -7.48 13.81
N LEU A 62 4.16 -7.71 14.80
CA LEU A 62 5.21 -6.77 15.15
C LEU A 62 6.49 -7.05 14.35
N GLU A 63 7.30 -6.01 14.11
CA GLU A 63 8.62 -6.21 13.49
C GLU A 63 9.49 -7.21 14.28
N SER A 64 9.44 -7.17 15.62
CA SER A 64 10.21 -8.08 16.47
C SER A 64 9.83 -9.57 16.27
N GLU A 65 8.60 -9.84 15.90
CA GLU A 65 8.12 -11.20 15.58
C GLU A 65 8.52 -11.58 14.15
N LEU A 66 8.38 -10.66 13.20
CA LEU A 66 8.80 -10.85 11.81
C LEU A 66 10.32 -11.08 11.69
N ALA A 67 11.11 -10.37 12.47
CA ALA A 67 12.57 -10.46 12.45
C ALA A 67 13.10 -11.83 12.93
N GLN A 68 12.26 -12.64 13.60
CA GLN A 68 12.61 -14.00 13.99
C GLN A 68 12.37 -15.02 12.86
N LEU A 69 11.69 -14.61 11.80
CA LEU A 69 11.37 -15.46 10.65
C LEU A 69 12.31 -15.20 9.50
N SER A 70 12.53 -16.21 8.67
CA SER A 70 13.36 -16.12 7.46
C SER A 70 12.84 -17.03 6.35
N GLY A 71 13.19 -16.70 5.10
CA GLY A 71 12.82 -17.51 3.94
C GLY A 71 11.31 -17.75 3.83
N PRO A 72 10.88 -18.99 3.54
CA PRO A 72 9.45 -19.29 3.32
C PRO A 72 8.54 -18.97 4.50
N ALA A 73 9.05 -19.06 5.75
CA ALA A 73 8.26 -18.73 6.94
C ALA A 73 7.96 -17.23 7.03
N PHE A 74 8.94 -16.38 6.68
CA PHE A 74 8.75 -14.94 6.56
C PHE A 74 7.73 -14.60 5.48
N ASP A 75 7.89 -15.18 4.29
CA ASP A 75 7.00 -14.95 3.15
C ASP A 75 5.55 -15.33 3.46
N GLN A 76 5.36 -16.47 4.12
CA GLN A 76 4.04 -16.92 4.56
C GLN A 76 3.41 -15.98 5.59
N ALA A 77 4.19 -15.52 6.58
CA ALA A 77 3.73 -14.57 7.59
C ALA A 77 3.32 -13.24 6.96
N VAL A 78 4.14 -12.70 6.04
CA VAL A 78 3.86 -11.48 5.28
C VAL A 78 2.59 -11.63 4.45
N ARG A 79 2.40 -12.76 3.79
CA ARG A 79 1.22 -13.04 2.99
C ARG A 79 -0.06 -13.08 3.83
N ALA A 80 -0.01 -13.79 4.94
CA ALA A 80 -1.17 -14.01 5.81
C ALA A 80 -1.58 -12.79 6.65
N THR A 81 -0.68 -11.81 6.81
CA THR A 81 -0.88 -10.67 7.72
C THR A 81 -1.36 -9.44 6.97
N ALA A 82 -2.42 -8.80 7.48
CA ALA A 82 -2.93 -7.53 6.94
C ALA A 82 -2.37 -6.30 7.66
N ILE A 83 -1.90 -6.42 8.91
CA ILE A 83 -1.50 -5.27 9.72
C ILE A 83 -0.12 -5.52 10.33
N PHE A 84 0.82 -4.62 10.03
CA PHE A 84 2.18 -4.62 10.57
C PHE A 84 2.40 -3.36 11.40
N ALA A 85 2.94 -3.51 12.60
CA ALA A 85 3.17 -2.39 13.51
C ALA A 85 4.62 -2.34 14.00
N ARG A 86 5.07 -1.15 14.43
CA ARG A 86 6.44 -0.88 14.89
C ARG A 86 7.49 -1.20 13.84
N THR A 87 7.15 -1.04 12.56
CA THR A 87 8.03 -1.34 11.42
C THR A 87 9.03 -0.23 11.17
N THR A 88 10.30 -0.61 10.98
CA THR A 88 11.35 0.28 10.48
C THR A 88 11.27 0.45 8.96
N PRO A 89 11.92 1.46 8.37
CA PRO A 89 12.01 1.62 6.92
C PRO A 89 12.58 0.39 6.20
N ALA A 90 13.57 -0.27 6.80
CA ALA A 90 14.17 -1.49 6.26
C ALA A 90 13.17 -2.65 6.23
N MET A 91 12.38 -2.82 7.31
CA MET A 91 11.35 -3.86 7.39
C MET A 91 10.21 -3.58 6.43
N LYS A 92 9.76 -2.31 6.27
CA LYS A 92 8.76 -1.93 5.26
C LYS A 92 9.19 -2.39 3.87
N ARG A 93 10.42 -2.07 3.47
CA ARG A 93 11.00 -2.50 2.21
C ARG A 93 11.01 -4.03 2.09
N HIS A 94 11.42 -4.76 3.14
CA HIS A 94 11.51 -6.21 3.13
C HIS A 94 10.13 -6.88 2.96
N ILE A 95 9.10 -6.34 3.59
CA ILE A 95 7.70 -6.78 3.41
C ILE A 95 7.27 -6.60 1.94
N ILE A 96 7.53 -5.44 1.34
CA ILE A 96 7.19 -5.17 -0.06
C ILE A 96 7.93 -6.12 -1.01
N ALA A 97 9.25 -6.31 -0.79
CA ALA A 97 10.06 -7.23 -1.58
C ALA A 97 9.54 -8.67 -1.50
N SER A 98 9.17 -9.14 -0.31
CA SER A 98 8.61 -10.47 -0.11
C SER A 98 7.30 -10.66 -0.92
N LEU A 99 6.39 -9.69 -0.87
CA LEU A 99 5.15 -9.75 -1.65
C LEU A 99 5.42 -9.75 -3.16
N ALA A 100 6.36 -8.94 -3.62
CA ALA A 100 6.75 -8.89 -5.03
C ALA A 100 7.38 -10.21 -5.50
N HIS A 101 8.25 -10.81 -4.71
CA HIS A 101 8.84 -12.13 -5.01
C HIS A 101 7.80 -13.26 -5.06
N GLN A 102 6.72 -13.13 -4.30
CA GLN A 102 5.57 -14.04 -4.35
C GLN A 102 4.64 -13.81 -5.56
N GLY A 103 5.05 -12.94 -6.50
CA GLY A 103 4.31 -12.65 -7.73
C GLY A 103 3.14 -11.69 -7.54
N GLN A 104 3.06 -10.98 -6.41
CA GLN A 104 2.03 -9.96 -6.20
C GLN A 104 2.39 -8.66 -6.93
N TYR A 105 1.39 -8.01 -7.52
CA TYR A 105 1.53 -6.64 -8.00
C TYR A 105 1.31 -5.68 -6.82
N VAL A 106 2.40 -5.16 -6.27
CA VAL A 106 2.35 -4.36 -5.05
C VAL A 106 2.35 -2.87 -5.40
N ALA A 107 1.34 -2.16 -4.93
CA ALA A 107 1.33 -0.71 -4.85
C ALA A 107 1.62 -0.28 -3.41
N MET A 108 2.58 0.61 -3.20
CA MET A 108 2.93 1.19 -1.91
C MET A 108 2.50 2.65 -1.88
N VAL A 109 1.74 3.04 -0.87
CA VAL A 109 1.41 4.45 -0.62
C VAL A 109 2.16 4.91 0.62
N GLY A 110 2.86 6.04 0.50
CA GLY A 110 3.63 6.63 1.60
C GLY A 110 3.75 8.14 1.45
N ASP A 111 4.03 8.81 2.56
CA ASP A 111 4.15 10.28 2.62
C ASP A 111 5.47 10.76 3.23
N GLY A 112 6.17 9.87 3.92
CA GLY A 112 7.37 10.19 4.70
C GLY A 112 8.69 9.74 4.06
N ILE A 113 9.77 10.31 4.58
CA ILE A 113 11.15 9.89 4.25
C ILE A 113 11.37 8.41 4.59
N ASN A 114 10.71 7.94 5.64
CA ASN A 114 10.80 6.56 6.11
C ASN A 114 10.17 5.54 5.14
N ASP A 115 9.35 6.00 4.20
CA ASP A 115 8.68 5.15 3.21
C ASP A 115 9.47 5.03 1.91
N VAL A 116 10.47 5.88 1.68
CA VAL A 116 11.27 5.92 0.46
C VAL A 116 11.83 4.56 0.04
N PRO A 117 12.42 3.75 0.94
CA PRO A 117 12.92 2.43 0.55
C PRO A 117 11.80 1.48 0.09
N ALA A 118 10.63 1.54 0.72
CA ALA A 118 9.48 0.71 0.37
C ALA A 118 8.79 1.20 -0.92
N LEU A 119 8.71 2.52 -1.13
CA LEU A 119 8.19 3.12 -2.38
C LEU A 119 9.01 2.68 -3.60
N LYS A 120 10.35 2.68 -3.48
CA LYS A 120 11.25 2.22 -4.56
C LYS A 120 11.18 0.71 -4.82
N GLU A 121 10.86 -0.08 -3.81
CA GLU A 121 10.77 -1.54 -3.93
C GLU A 121 9.43 -1.99 -4.54
N ALA A 122 8.39 -1.18 -4.38
CA ALA A 122 7.06 -1.47 -4.90
C ALA A 122 7.03 -1.45 -6.43
N ARG A 123 6.09 -2.18 -7.03
CA ARG A 123 5.82 -2.13 -8.46
C ARG A 123 5.18 -0.80 -8.88
N LEU A 124 4.46 -0.16 -7.95
CA LEU A 124 3.88 1.16 -8.09
C LEU A 124 4.09 1.94 -6.78
N GLY A 125 5.06 2.82 -6.73
CA GLY A 125 5.25 3.78 -5.65
C GLY A 125 4.30 4.96 -5.79
N THR A 126 3.55 5.27 -4.76
CA THR A 126 2.59 6.38 -4.76
C THR A 126 2.85 7.30 -3.56
N ALA A 127 3.08 8.59 -3.80
CA ALA A 127 3.27 9.59 -2.76
C ALA A 127 2.06 10.49 -2.59
N MET A 128 1.88 11.01 -1.37
CA MET A 128 0.94 12.10 -1.10
C MET A 128 1.57 13.44 -1.47
N ASN A 129 0.76 14.39 -1.98
CA ASN A 129 1.27 15.71 -2.38
C ASN A 129 1.80 16.54 -1.20
N ASP A 130 1.19 16.44 -0.05
CA ASP A 130 1.62 17.06 1.22
C ASP A 130 2.72 16.28 1.96
N GLY A 131 3.13 15.14 1.41
CA GLY A 131 4.26 14.36 1.90
C GLY A 131 5.64 14.96 1.60
N ALA A 132 6.67 14.30 2.10
CA ALA A 132 8.07 14.70 1.92
C ALA A 132 8.45 14.77 0.43
N GLN A 133 9.21 15.80 0.03
CA GLN A 133 9.63 15.97 -1.37
C GLN A 133 10.37 14.73 -1.91
N ILE A 134 11.26 14.15 -1.12
CA ILE A 134 12.01 12.95 -1.50
C ILE A 134 11.10 11.74 -1.76
N ALA A 135 9.96 11.62 -1.08
CA ALA A 135 8.98 10.57 -1.35
C ALA A 135 8.32 10.78 -2.72
N LYS A 136 8.00 12.03 -3.06
CA LYS A 136 7.46 12.39 -4.38
C LYS A 136 8.47 12.15 -5.50
N ASP A 137 9.74 12.49 -5.29
CA ASP A 137 10.79 12.36 -6.29
C ASP A 137 11.09 10.90 -6.66
N VAL A 138 10.79 9.96 -5.77
CA VAL A 138 11.04 8.52 -6.00
C VAL A 138 9.79 7.73 -6.39
N SER A 139 8.64 8.36 -6.35
CA SER A 139 7.35 7.70 -6.62
C SER A 139 6.97 7.77 -8.09
N ASP A 140 6.26 6.74 -8.56
CA ASP A 140 5.71 6.67 -9.91
C ASP A 140 4.46 7.54 -10.07
N LEU A 141 3.73 7.75 -8.96
CA LEU A 141 2.48 8.49 -8.91
C LEU A 141 2.45 9.45 -7.72
N VAL A 142 1.90 10.65 -7.90
CA VAL A 142 1.64 11.60 -6.82
C VAL A 142 0.15 11.92 -6.75
N LEU A 143 -0.45 11.72 -5.57
CA LEU A 143 -1.86 12.05 -5.29
C LEU A 143 -1.98 13.53 -4.96
N LEU A 144 -2.36 14.35 -5.93
CA LEU A 144 -2.37 15.82 -5.81
C LEU A 144 -3.30 16.33 -4.71
N GLN A 145 -4.42 15.67 -4.46
CA GLN A 145 -5.36 16.03 -3.40
C GLN A 145 -5.02 15.37 -2.06
N SER A 146 -3.91 14.63 -1.98
CA SER A 146 -3.50 13.88 -0.78
C SER A 146 -4.62 13.00 -0.20
N THR A 147 -5.48 12.45 -1.07
CA THR A 147 -6.56 11.55 -0.71
C THR A 147 -6.46 10.23 -1.45
N LEU A 148 -6.79 9.13 -0.77
CA LEU A 148 -6.80 7.80 -1.38
C LEU A 148 -8.05 7.56 -2.24
N SER A 149 -9.07 8.43 -2.17
CA SER A 149 -10.34 8.27 -2.91
C SER A 149 -10.18 8.29 -4.43
N THR A 150 -9.07 8.79 -4.94
CA THR A 150 -8.75 8.75 -6.38
C THR A 150 -8.22 7.38 -6.85
N LEU A 151 -7.74 6.52 -5.96
CA LEU A 151 -7.14 5.23 -6.32
C LEU A 151 -8.13 4.23 -6.95
N PRO A 152 -9.35 4.03 -6.44
CA PRO A 152 -10.33 3.14 -7.07
C PRO A 152 -10.65 3.57 -8.51
N HIS A 153 -10.79 4.88 -8.73
CA HIS A 153 -11.02 5.42 -10.07
C HIS A 153 -9.82 5.18 -11.00
N ALA A 154 -8.61 5.49 -10.55
CA ALA A 154 -7.38 5.23 -11.29
C ALA A 154 -7.21 3.74 -11.64
N LEU A 155 -7.55 2.84 -10.70
CA LEU A 155 -7.52 1.39 -10.93
C LEU A 155 -8.51 0.97 -12.03
N THR A 156 -9.73 1.48 -11.99
CA THR A 156 -10.77 1.19 -12.98
C THR A 156 -10.38 1.69 -14.36
N GLU A 157 -9.88 2.91 -14.45
CA GLU A 157 -9.42 3.50 -15.71
C GLU A 157 -8.21 2.75 -16.28
N GLY A 158 -7.23 2.41 -15.44
CA GLY A 158 -6.07 1.60 -15.85
C GLY A 158 -6.46 0.23 -16.41
N ARG A 159 -7.43 -0.44 -15.79
CA ARG A 159 -7.99 -1.71 -16.31
C ARG A 159 -8.69 -1.52 -17.66
N SER A 160 -9.47 -0.45 -17.82
CA SER A 160 -10.13 -0.09 -19.07
C SER A 160 -9.12 0.16 -20.20
N ILE A 161 -8.07 0.93 -19.92
CA ILE A 161 -6.99 1.22 -20.88
C ILE A 161 -6.28 -0.06 -21.29
N THR A 162 -5.93 -0.91 -20.34
CA THR A 162 -5.28 -2.20 -20.60
C THR A 162 -6.14 -3.08 -21.51
N GLN A 163 -7.44 -3.15 -21.23
CA GLN A 163 -8.38 -3.93 -22.04
C GLN A 163 -8.48 -3.39 -23.48
N LYS A 164 -8.54 -2.07 -23.65
CA LYS A 164 -8.56 -1.42 -24.98
C LYS A 164 -7.28 -1.74 -25.77
N ILE A 165 -6.11 -1.71 -25.12
CA ILE A 165 -4.82 -2.08 -25.73
C ILE A 165 -4.85 -3.55 -26.18
N TYR A 166 -5.32 -4.46 -25.34
CA TYR A 166 -5.44 -5.88 -25.67
C TYR A 166 -6.34 -6.12 -26.89
N VAL A 167 -7.50 -5.49 -26.93
CA VAL A 167 -8.44 -5.60 -28.05
C VAL A 167 -7.82 -5.08 -29.34
N SER A 168 -7.17 -3.91 -29.28
CA SER A 168 -6.52 -3.33 -30.45
C SER A 168 -5.36 -4.18 -30.95
N ALA A 169 -4.51 -4.69 -30.07
CA ALA A 169 -3.42 -5.58 -30.41
C ALA A 169 -3.92 -6.88 -31.05
N ARG A 170 -4.98 -7.47 -30.50
CA ARG A 170 -5.60 -8.68 -31.04
C ARG A 170 -6.16 -8.47 -32.44
N LEU A 171 -6.85 -7.35 -32.68
CA LEU A 171 -7.35 -6.99 -34.01
C LEU A 171 -6.23 -6.78 -35.03
N TYR A 172 -5.16 -6.11 -34.63
CA TYR A 172 -3.99 -5.89 -35.47
C TYR A 172 -3.31 -7.20 -35.85
N LEU A 173 -3.07 -8.09 -34.88
CA LEU A 173 -2.47 -9.40 -35.12
C LEU A 173 -3.33 -10.29 -35.99
N SER A 174 -4.65 -10.32 -35.78
CA SER A 174 -5.58 -11.11 -36.58
C SER A 174 -5.60 -10.64 -38.03
N ARG A 175 -5.61 -9.32 -38.28
CA ARG A 175 -5.54 -8.76 -39.63
C ARG A 175 -4.25 -9.15 -40.33
N ASN A 176 -3.11 -9.03 -39.67
CA ASN A 176 -1.83 -9.41 -40.26
C ASN A 176 -1.76 -10.92 -40.58
N ALA A 177 -2.26 -11.77 -39.67
CA ALA A 177 -2.31 -13.19 -39.90
C ALA A 177 -3.20 -13.55 -41.14
N MET A 178 -4.36 -12.90 -41.28
CA MET A 178 -5.24 -13.07 -42.47
C MET A 178 -4.56 -12.61 -43.75
N THR A 179 -3.79 -11.50 -43.71
CA THR A 179 -3.06 -11.00 -44.87
C THR A 179 -1.99 -12.01 -45.32
N VAL A 180 -1.24 -12.58 -44.37
CA VAL A 180 -0.22 -13.60 -44.68
C VAL A 180 -0.86 -14.87 -45.26
N LEU A 181 -1.98 -15.32 -44.69
CA LEU A 181 -2.72 -16.49 -45.20
C LEU A 181 -3.33 -16.27 -46.59
N ALA A 182 -3.66 -15.05 -46.95
CA ALA A 182 -4.22 -14.72 -48.28
C ALA A 182 -3.15 -14.62 -49.38
N ILE A 183 -1.85 -14.53 -49.01
CA ILE A 183 -0.72 -14.43 -49.97
C ILE A 183 -0.11 -15.81 -50.26
N VAL A 184 -0.36 -16.82 -49.42
CA VAL A 184 0.06 -18.20 -49.59
C VAL A 184 -1.03 -19.01 -50.29
#